data_3376ab4ba84a86bf83adda02360f0cd5
#
_entry.id   3376ab4ba84a86bf83adda02360f0cd5
#
_cell.length_a   1.000
_cell.length_b   1.000
_cell.length_c   1.000
_cell.angle_alpha   90.00
_cell.angle_beta   90.00
_cell.angle_gamma   90.00
#
_symmetry.space_group_name_H-M   'P 1'
#
loop_
_entity.id
_entity.type
_entity.pdbx_description
1 polymer ?
#
loop_
_entity_poly.entity_id
_entity_poly.type
_entity_poly.pdbx_seq_one_letter_code
_entity_poly.pdbx_strand_id
1 'polypeptide(L)'
;GTLTFNHKFDAFKNWFKEDVQFNTYQVPSTLSNRMNTNVYIPSDVSAYNFKSIDDYVASIVDYIQEYVTITQSKCLVLFTSYRMMHMVQELLNELPAFEDYVVLTQQQNQNYKIVQQFNSFDKTILLGTSTFFEGFDYQSNGIKCVMIAKLPFMNKYNTKHWLMDSEFEST
;
A
#
# COMPACT_ATOMS: atom_id res chain seq x y z
N GLY A 1 6.00 13.89 5.61
CA GLY A 1 4.64 13.53 6.00
C GLY A 1 3.65 14.64 5.70
N THR A 2 2.40 14.30 5.50
CA THR A 2 1.34 15.28 5.22
C THR A 2 0.62 15.59 6.52
N LEU A 3 0.67 16.86 6.96
CA LEU A 3 0.00 17.36 8.17
C LEU A 3 -1.25 18.18 7.84
N THR A 4 -1.65 18.19 6.55
CA THR A 4 -2.77 18.99 6.09
C THR A 4 -3.94 18.12 5.68
N PHE A 5 -5.15 18.54 6.04
CA PHE A 5 -6.39 18.04 5.47
C PHE A 5 -7.04 19.19 4.67
N ASN A 6 -7.41 18.93 3.42
CA ASN A 6 -7.94 19.95 2.50
C ASN A 6 -7.12 21.25 2.47
N HIS A 7 -5.78 21.15 2.50
CA HIS A 7 -4.84 22.28 2.53
C HIS A 7 -4.93 23.15 3.81
N LYS A 8 -5.60 22.69 4.87
CA LYS A 8 -5.72 23.38 6.15
C LYS A 8 -4.91 22.66 7.24
N PHE A 9 -4.37 23.41 8.16
CA PHE A 9 -3.61 22.89 9.31
C PHE A 9 -4.43 22.85 10.60
N ASP A 10 -5.72 23.14 10.53
CA ASP A 10 -6.56 23.35 11.71
C ASP A 10 -6.65 22.08 12.57
N ALA A 11 -6.83 20.91 11.95
CA ALA A 11 -6.85 19.63 12.65
C ALA A 11 -5.56 19.39 13.46
N PHE A 12 -4.40 19.78 12.92
CA PHE A 12 -3.13 19.69 13.64
C PHE A 12 -3.01 20.71 14.77
N LYS A 13 -3.45 21.96 14.55
CA LYS A 13 -3.40 23.03 15.53
C LYS A 13 -4.26 22.73 16.75
N ASN A 14 -5.42 22.09 16.54
CA ASN A 14 -6.34 21.74 17.62
C ASN A 14 -5.77 20.72 18.63
N TRP A 15 -4.66 20.04 18.31
CA TRP A 15 -3.97 19.17 19.26
C TRP A 15 -3.16 19.92 20.32
N PHE A 16 -2.98 21.20 20.14
CA PHE A 16 -2.16 22.03 21.02
C PHE A 16 -3.05 23.03 21.78
N LYS A 17 -2.54 23.53 22.89
CA LYS A 17 -3.23 24.55 23.66
C LYS A 17 -3.27 25.89 22.89
N GLU A 18 -4.29 26.70 23.16
CA GLU A 18 -4.57 27.97 22.46
C GLU A 18 -3.44 28.99 22.46
N ASP A 19 -2.49 28.90 23.40
CA ASP A 19 -1.37 29.81 23.55
C ASP A 19 -0.15 29.50 22.65
N VAL A 20 -0.24 28.43 21.85
CA VAL A 20 0.84 28.04 20.93
C VAL A 20 0.69 28.77 19.59
N GLN A 21 1.66 29.60 19.24
CA GLN A 21 1.73 30.22 17.91
C GLN A 21 2.37 29.27 16.88
N PHE A 22 1.71 29.11 15.73
CA PHE A 22 2.19 28.27 14.64
C PHE A 22 2.56 29.10 13.40
N ASN A 23 3.74 28.87 12.86
CA ASN A 23 4.07 29.27 11.51
C ASN A 23 3.86 28.08 10.57
N THR A 24 2.93 28.21 9.63
CA THR A 24 2.59 27.14 8.69
C THR A 24 3.08 27.50 7.29
N TYR A 25 3.77 26.55 6.66
CA TYR A 25 4.27 26.70 5.29
C TYR A 25 3.77 25.54 4.46
N GLN A 26 3.21 25.83 3.31
CA GLN A 26 2.82 24.82 2.31
C GLN A 26 3.74 24.97 1.10
N VAL A 27 4.49 23.92 0.82
CA VAL A 27 5.34 23.85 -0.36
C VAL A 27 4.57 23.11 -1.46
N PRO A 28 4.37 23.70 -2.63
CA PRO A 28 3.74 23.00 -3.74
C PRO A 28 4.60 21.80 -4.16
N SER A 29 3.93 20.73 -4.57
CA SER A 29 4.63 19.53 -5.07
C SER A 29 5.40 19.87 -6.35
N THR A 30 6.70 19.63 -6.34
CA THR A 30 7.57 19.75 -7.53
C THR A 30 7.52 18.50 -8.42
N LEU A 31 6.81 17.46 -8.01
CA LEU A 31 6.68 16.22 -8.75
C LEU A 31 5.72 16.41 -9.94
N SER A 32 6.27 16.70 -11.10
CA SER A 32 5.53 16.79 -12.37
C SER A 32 5.00 15.43 -12.88
N ASN A 33 5.49 14.33 -12.32
CA ASN A 33 5.19 12.95 -12.76
C ASN A 33 3.81 12.42 -12.37
N ARG A 34 2.98 13.20 -11.69
CA ARG A 34 1.60 12.79 -11.36
C ARG A 34 0.73 12.51 -12.58
N MET A 35 1.10 13.04 -13.75
CA MET A 35 0.36 12.83 -15.00
C MET A 35 0.57 11.45 -15.64
N ASN A 36 1.55 10.67 -15.17
CA ASN A 36 1.89 9.37 -15.75
C ASN A 36 1.44 8.18 -14.90
N THR A 37 0.56 8.41 -13.92
CA THR A 37 0.03 7.34 -13.07
C THR A 37 -1.39 7.00 -13.52
N ASN A 38 -1.60 5.76 -13.94
CA ASN A 38 -2.91 5.21 -14.22
C ASN A 38 -3.41 4.44 -13.01
N VAL A 39 -4.66 4.66 -12.63
CA VAL A 39 -5.33 3.92 -11.56
C VAL A 39 -6.37 3.00 -12.19
N TYR A 40 -6.24 1.70 -11.93
CA TYR A 40 -7.16 0.67 -12.38
C TYR A 40 -7.94 0.12 -11.19
N ILE A 41 -9.25 0.12 -11.29
CA ILE A 41 -10.14 -0.46 -10.28
C ILE A 41 -10.90 -1.60 -10.96
N PRO A 42 -10.51 -2.87 -10.70
CA PRO A 42 -11.17 -4.01 -11.30
C PRO A 42 -12.63 -4.11 -10.85
N SER A 43 -13.55 -4.45 -11.76
CA SER A 43 -14.97 -4.63 -11.46
C SER A 43 -15.39 -6.09 -11.33
N ASP A 44 -14.51 -7.00 -11.69
CA ASP A 44 -14.71 -8.46 -11.76
C ASP A 44 -14.02 -9.23 -10.61
N VAL A 45 -13.38 -8.51 -9.68
CA VAL A 45 -12.84 -9.12 -8.46
C VAL A 45 -13.98 -9.54 -7.54
N SER A 46 -13.91 -10.77 -7.04
CA SER A 46 -14.83 -11.26 -6.01
C SER A 46 -14.88 -10.31 -4.82
N ALA A 47 -16.08 -9.98 -4.35
CA ALA A 47 -16.21 -9.09 -3.19
C ALA A 47 -15.52 -9.71 -1.98
N TYR A 48 -14.70 -8.92 -1.28
CA TYR A 48 -14.06 -9.39 -0.05
C TYR A 48 -15.11 -9.86 0.96
N ASN A 49 -15.12 -11.16 1.22
CA ASN A 49 -15.96 -11.78 2.23
C ASN A 49 -15.07 -12.65 3.14
N PHE A 50 -15.17 -12.45 4.43
CA PHE A 50 -14.39 -13.23 5.40
C PHE A 50 -14.68 -14.74 5.34
N LYS A 51 -15.87 -15.14 4.87
CA LYS A 51 -16.27 -16.55 4.72
C LYS A 51 -15.76 -17.19 3.43
N SER A 52 -15.43 -16.40 2.41
CA SER A 52 -14.92 -16.85 1.12
C SER A 52 -13.66 -16.07 0.72
N ILE A 53 -12.71 -16.02 1.66
CA ILE A 53 -11.45 -15.30 1.44
C ILE A 53 -10.62 -15.94 0.31
N ASP A 54 -10.77 -17.24 0.08
CA ASP A 54 -10.00 -18.01 -0.91
C ASP A 54 -10.28 -17.50 -2.34
N ASP A 55 -11.55 -17.26 -2.69
CA ASP A 55 -11.91 -16.71 -4.00
C ASP A 55 -11.32 -15.31 -4.22
N TYR A 56 -11.27 -14.52 -3.15
CA TYR A 56 -10.69 -13.18 -3.22
C TYR A 56 -9.17 -13.24 -3.38
N VAL A 57 -8.51 -14.16 -2.68
CA VAL A 57 -7.07 -14.41 -2.77
C VAL A 57 -6.71 -14.92 -4.17
N ALA A 58 -7.50 -15.84 -4.74
CA ALA A 58 -7.33 -16.33 -6.10
C ALA A 58 -7.41 -15.17 -7.11
N SER A 59 -8.40 -14.30 -6.99
CA SER A 59 -8.53 -13.13 -7.87
C SER A 59 -7.29 -12.21 -7.80
N ILE A 60 -6.69 -12.02 -6.61
CA ILE A 60 -5.46 -11.23 -6.47
C ILE A 60 -4.30 -11.90 -7.22
N VAL A 61 -4.17 -13.23 -7.10
CA VAL A 61 -3.11 -14.00 -7.78
C VAL A 61 -3.28 -13.94 -9.29
N ASP A 62 -4.50 -14.04 -9.82
CA ASP A 62 -4.80 -13.92 -11.23
C ASP A 62 -4.36 -12.55 -11.78
N TYR A 63 -4.65 -11.44 -11.09
CA TYR A 63 -4.18 -10.11 -11.47
C TYR A 63 -2.67 -9.96 -11.41
N ILE A 64 -2.01 -10.55 -10.40
CA ILE A 64 -0.55 -10.56 -10.34
C ILE A 64 0.00 -11.32 -11.55
N GLN A 65 -0.56 -12.49 -11.88
CA GLN A 65 -0.13 -13.30 -13.00
C GLN A 65 -0.32 -12.57 -14.33
N GLU A 66 -1.47 -11.97 -14.55
CA GLU A 66 -1.73 -11.18 -15.76
C GLU A 66 -0.71 -10.06 -15.90
N TYR A 67 -0.49 -9.28 -14.82
CA TYR A 67 0.46 -8.19 -14.82
C TYR A 67 1.89 -8.65 -15.16
N VAL A 68 2.41 -9.67 -14.47
CA VAL A 68 3.79 -10.12 -14.68
C VAL A 68 3.98 -10.78 -16.03
N THR A 69 2.95 -11.45 -16.57
CA THR A 69 2.97 -12.05 -17.91
C THR A 69 3.10 -10.97 -18.98
N ILE A 70 2.36 -9.90 -18.87
CA ILE A 70 2.36 -8.80 -19.85
C ILE A 70 3.63 -7.94 -19.72
N THR A 71 4.03 -7.59 -18.51
CA THR A 71 5.03 -6.55 -18.30
C THR A 71 6.43 -7.08 -18.06
N GLN A 72 6.57 -8.31 -17.63
CA GLN A 72 7.84 -8.93 -17.19
C GLN A 72 8.58 -8.05 -16.16
N SER A 73 7.85 -7.36 -15.30
CA SER A 73 8.38 -6.31 -14.41
C SER A 73 8.08 -6.58 -12.95
N LYS A 74 8.76 -5.83 -12.08
CA LYS A 74 8.56 -5.85 -10.63
C LYS A 74 7.15 -5.41 -10.26
N CYS A 75 6.59 -6.02 -9.21
CA CYS A 75 5.31 -5.68 -8.64
C CYS A 75 5.42 -5.56 -7.12
N LEU A 76 4.81 -4.52 -6.55
CA LEU A 76 4.58 -4.38 -5.12
C LEU A 76 3.11 -4.64 -4.83
N VAL A 77 2.82 -5.59 -3.94
CA VAL A 77 1.45 -5.91 -3.53
C VAL A 77 1.27 -5.61 -2.05
N LEU A 78 0.31 -4.75 -1.74
CA LEU A 78 0.06 -4.24 -0.40
C LEU A 78 -1.21 -4.84 0.20
N PHE A 79 -1.07 -5.37 1.40
CA PHE A 79 -2.13 -6.05 2.14
C PHE A 79 -2.43 -5.34 3.46
N THR A 80 -3.64 -5.51 3.98
CA THR A 80 -4.03 -5.07 5.33
C THR A 80 -3.97 -6.20 6.35
N SER A 81 -3.59 -7.41 5.95
CA SER A 81 -3.58 -8.63 6.77
C SER A 81 -2.43 -9.54 6.39
N TYR A 82 -1.65 -9.96 7.39
CA TYR A 82 -0.60 -10.98 7.22
C TYR A 82 -1.17 -12.31 6.72
N ARG A 83 -2.34 -12.73 7.22
CA ARG A 83 -3.00 -13.95 6.78
C ARG A 83 -3.21 -13.96 5.26
N MET A 84 -3.81 -12.90 4.72
CA MET A 84 -4.06 -12.79 3.27
C MET A 84 -2.75 -12.77 2.49
N MET A 85 -1.76 -12.03 2.97
CA MET A 85 -0.43 -11.96 2.36
C MET A 85 0.22 -13.34 2.25
N HIS A 86 0.16 -14.15 3.31
CA HIS A 86 0.71 -15.52 3.29
C HIS A 86 -0.06 -16.46 2.37
N MET A 87 -1.40 -16.38 2.34
CA MET A 87 -2.20 -17.17 1.39
C MET A 87 -1.83 -16.86 -0.06
N VAL A 88 -1.64 -15.60 -0.40
CA VAL A 88 -1.17 -15.20 -1.75
C VAL A 88 0.24 -15.73 -1.99
N GLN A 89 1.15 -15.61 -1.02
CA GLN A 89 2.52 -16.14 -1.14
C GLN A 89 2.55 -17.64 -1.42
N GLU A 90 1.74 -18.42 -0.73
CA GLU A 90 1.65 -19.87 -0.92
C GLU A 90 1.23 -20.20 -2.36
N LEU A 91 0.17 -19.56 -2.86
CA LEU A 91 -0.28 -19.76 -4.24
C LEU A 91 0.75 -19.32 -5.28
N LEU A 92 1.42 -18.18 -5.09
CA LEU A 92 2.46 -17.73 -6.01
C LEU A 92 3.63 -18.73 -6.09
N ASN A 93 4.00 -19.35 -4.98
CA ASN A 93 5.09 -20.33 -4.94
C ASN A 93 4.72 -21.68 -5.61
N GLU A 94 3.43 -22.00 -5.71
CA GLU A 94 2.95 -23.25 -6.31
C GLU A 94 2.72 -23.13 -7.82
N LEU A 95 2.54 -21.92 -8.34
CA LEU A 95 2.19 -21.70 -9.75
C LEU A 95 3.44 -21.59 -10.63
N PRO A 96 3.55 -22.42 -11.70
CA PRO A 96 4.69 -22.40 -12.64
C PRO A 96 4.92 -21.04 -13.30
N ALA A 97 3.88 -20.22 -13.42
CA ALA A 97 3.98 -18.87 -14.00
C ALA A 97 4.95 -17.93 -13.25
N PHE A 98 5.29 -18.27 -12.01
CA PHE A 98 6.17 -17.47 -11.16
C PHE A 98 7.54 -18.09 -10.88
N GLU A 99 7.90 -19.21 -11.52
CA GLU A 99 9.20 -19.89 -11.33
C GLU A 99 10.39 -18.97 -11.56
N ASP A 100 10.29 -18.03 -12.50
CA ASP A 100 11.32 -17.03 -12.80
C ASP A 100 11.30 -15.81 -11.87
N TYR A 101 10.34 -15.73 -10.96
CA TYR A 101 10.15 -14.58 -10.07
C TYR A 101 10.66 -14.86 -8.67
N VAL A 102 11.32 -13.87 -8.07
CA VAL A 102 11.64 -13.88 -6.65
C VAL A 102 10.46 -13.31 -5.88
N VAL A 103 9.76 -14.14 -5.13
CA VAL A 103 8.67 -13.72 -4.25
C VAL A 103 9.24 -13.36 -2.89
N LEU A 104 9.21 -12.08 -2.56
CA LEU A 104 9.67 -11.53 -1.27
C LEU A 104 8.47 -11.20 -0.40
N THR A 105 8.54 -11.55 0.87
CA THR A 105 7.47 -11.30 1.83
C THR A 105 7.99 -10.53 3.02
N GLN A 106 7.20 -9.61 3.53
CA GLN A 106 7.52 -8.88 4.74
C GLN A 106 7.83 -9.81 5.91
N GLN A 107 8.98 -9.57 6.57
CA GLN A 107 9.42 -10.28 7.77
C GLN A 107 9.69 -9.30 8.89
N GLN A 108 9.49 -9.72 10.15
CA GLN A 108 9.80 -8.88 11.29
C GLN A 108 11.30 -8.53 11.31
N ASN A 109 11.59 -7.24 11.50
CA ASN A 109 12.95 -6.69 11.64
C ASN A 109 13.90 -6.87 10.44
N GLN A 110 13.42 -7.24 9.25
CA GLN A 110 14.24 -7.43 8.06
C GLN A 110 13.80 -6.59 6.85
N ASN A 111 12.87 -5.67 7.02
CA ASN A 111 12.26 -4.90 5.92
C ASN A 111 13.30 -4.20 5.04
N TYR A 112 14.37 -3.66 5.63
CA TYR A 112 15.43 -3.01 4.85
C TYR A 112 16.15 -3.99 3.90
N LYS A 113 16.48 -5.20 4.37
CA LYS A 113 17.10 -6.23 3.53
C LYS A 113 16.18 -6.67 2.41
N ILE A 114 14.88 -6.79 2.68
CA ILE A 114 13.87 -7.17 1.69
C ILE A 114 13.78 -6.11 0.60
N VAL A 115 13.80 -4.83 0.95
CA VAL A 115 13.80 -3.73 -0.04
C VAL A 115 15.09 -3.72 -0.85
N GLN A 116 16.24 -3.99 -0.24
CA GLN A 116 17.49 -4.13 -0.97
C GLN A 116 17.43 -5.29 -1.99
N GLN A 117 16.90 -6.45 -1.59
CA GLN A 117 16.72 -7.60 -2.49
C GLN A 117 15.74 -7.25 -3.62
N PHE A 118 14.62 -6.62 -3.28
CA PHE A 118 13.65 -6.15 -4.27
C PHE A 118 14.28 -5.21 -5.30
N ASN A 119 15.13 -4.31 -4.87
CA ASN A 119 15.84 -3.40 -5.77
C ASN A 119 16.88 -4.13 -6.66
N SER A 120 17.46 -5.25 -6.19
CA SER A 120 18.55 -5.95 -6.85
C SER A 120 18.10 -6.92 -7.96
N PHE A 121 16.88 -7.44 -7.92
CA PHE A 121 16.38 -8.40 -8.90
C PHE A 121 15.37 -7.76 -9.84
N ASP A 122 15.42 -8.08 -11.13
CA ASP A 122 14.50 -7.50 -12.12
C ASP A 122 13.12 -8.10 -12.10
N LYS A 123 13.01 -9.42 -11.89
CA LYS A 123 11.73 -10.13 -11.77
C LYS A 123 11.44 -10.42 -10.30
N THR A 124 10.71 -9.52 -9.64
CA THR A 124 10.44 -9.63 -8.21
C THR A 124 9.02 -9.22 -7.89
N ILE A 125 8.36 -9.98 -7.05
CA ILE A 125 7.07 -9.66 -6.45
C ILE A 125 7.31 -9.44 -4.97
N LEU A 126 7.05 -8.23 -4.46
CA LEU A 126 7.15 -7.91 -3.05
C LEU A 126 5.76 -7.84 -2.43
N LEU A 127 5.53 -8.69 -1.44
CA LEU A 127 4.31 -8.73 -0.66
C LEU A 127 4.55 -8.03 0.68
N GLY A 128 3.80 -6.97 0.95
CA GLY A 128 3.95 -6.17 2.16
C GLY A 128 2.64 -5.81 2.84
N THR A 129 2.71 -5.46 4.12
CA THR A 129 1.57 -4.92 4.89
C THR A 129 1.79 -3.46 5.23
N SER A 130 1.07 -2.93 6.21
CA SER A 130 1.02 -1.51 6.57
C SER A 130 2.38 -0.80 6.61
N THR A 131 3.45 -1.47 7.03
CA THR A 131 4.80 -0.91 7.10
C THR A 131 5.37 -0.55 5.72
N PHE A 132 4.91 -1.22 4.64
CA PHE A 132 5.36 -0.99 3.27
C PHE A 132 4.51 0.04 2.51
N PHE A 133 3.43 0.54 3.11
CA PHE A 133 2.67 1.65 2.53
C PHE A 133 3.42 2.99 2.58
N GLU A 134 4.34 3.14 3.55
CA GLU A 134 5.09 4.37 3.77
C GLU A 134 6.54 4.08 4.20
N GLY A 135 7.45 5.01 3.92
CA GLY A 135 8.77 5.06 4.56
C GLY A 135 9.88 4.24 3.91
N PHE A 136 9.65 3.62 2.76
CA PHE A 136 10.71 2.94 2.01
C PHE A 136 11.06 3.65 0.71
N ASP A 137 12.35 3.76 0.43
CA ASP A 137 12.87 4.25 -0.83
C ASP A 137 13.02 3.08 -1.81
N TYR A 138 12.07 2.99 -2.72
CA TYR A 138 12.14 2.09 -3.85
C TYR A 138 12.84 2.81 -5.00
N GLN A 139 14.02 2.33 -5.38
CA GLN A 139 14.77 2.95 -6.47
C GLN A 139 13.89 3.14 -7.72
N SER A 140 13.95 4.31 -8.32
CA SER A 140 13.02 4.82 -9.34
C SER A 140 12.86 3.95 -10.59
N ASN A 141 13.79 3.05 -10.84
CA ASN A 141 13.76 2.15 -12.02
C ASN A 141 13.03 0.82 -11.74
N GLY A 142 12.46 0.61 -10.55
CA GLY A 142 12.02 -0.71 -10.14
C GLY A 142 10.53 -0.95 -10.22
N ILE A 143 9.71 -0.10 -9.59
CA ILE A 143 8.28 -0.36 -9.45
C ILE A 143 7.51 0.29 -10.59
N LYS A 144 6.86 -0.55 -11.39
CA LYS A 144 5.91 -0.10 -12.43
C LYS A 144 4.46 -0.33 -12.02
N CYS A 145 4.23 -1.20 -11.03
CA CYS A 145 2.92 -1.52 -10.53
C CYS A 145 2.91 -1.61 -9.00
N VAL A 146 1.91 -0.97 -8.42
CA VAL A 146 1.54 -1.16 -7.02
C VAL A 146 0.11 -1.67 -7.00
N MET A 147 -0.09 -2.88 -6.50
CA MET A 147 -1.43 -3.45 -6.28
C MET A 147 -1.79 -3.27 -4.81
N ILE A 148 -2.98 -2.74 -4.56
CA ILE A 148 -3.53 -2.60 -3.21
C ILE A 148 -4.64 -3.63 -3.09
N ALA A 149 -4.34 -4.76 -2.44
CA ALA A 149 -5.28 -5.86 -2.29
C ALA A 149 -6.53 -5.45 -1.48
N LYS A 150 -6.37 -4.55 -0.53
CA LYS A 150 -7.47 -3.99 0.25
C LYS A 150 -7.07 -2.62 0.77
N LEU A 151 -7.98 -1.65 0.68
CA LEU A 151 -7.74 -0.32 1.23
C LEU A 151 -7.58 -0.37 2.76
N PRO A 152 -6.57 0.31 3.31
CA PRO A 152 -6.30 0.35 4.75
C PRO A 152 -7.28 1.32 5.44
N PHE A 153 -8.53 0.89 5.64
CA PHE A 153 -9.46 1.65 6.46
C PHE A 153 -9.02 1.64 7.92
N MET A 154 -9.03 2.81 8.54
CA MET A 154 -8.75 2.91 9.97
C MET A 154 -9.78 2.12 10.78
N ASN A 155 -9.31 1.40 11.79
CA ASN A 155 -10.21 0.70 12.71
C ASN A 155 -10.97 1.76 13.55
N LYS A 156 -12.29 1.63 13.63
CA LYS A 156 -13.17 2.51 14.44
C LYS A 156 -12.75 2.64 15.92
N TYR A 157 -12.00 1.67 16.41
CA TYR A 157 -11.47 1.67 17.79
C TYR A 157 -10.07 2.30 17.92
N ASN A 158 -9.52 2.86 16.85
CA ASN A 158 -8.23 3.54 16.92
C ASN A 158 -8.47 4.97 17.44
N THR A 159 -7.69 5.38 18.43
CA THR A 159 -7.76 6.72 19.06
C THR A 159 -7.67 7.86 18.02
N LYS A 160 -6.95 7.65 16.92
CA LYS A 160 -6.87 8.61 15.81
C LYS A 160 -8.22 8.81 15.08
N HIS A 161 -9.07 7.80 15.05
CA HIS A 161 -10.39 7.87 14.43
C HIS A 161 -11.31 8.82 15.22
N TRP A 162 -11.29 8.73 16.54
CA TRP A 162 -12.08 9.60 17.41
C TRP A 162 -11.74 11.08 17.26
N LEU A 163 -10.48 11.39 17.03
CA LEU A 163 -10.02 12.76 16.83
C LEU A 163 -10.44 13.33 15.46
N MET A 164 -10.66 12.48 14.46
CA MET A 164 -11.11 12.90 13.13
C MET A 164 -12.63 12.98 13.04
N ASP A 165 -13.37 12.06 13.65
CA ASP A 165 -14.85 12.05 13.62
C ASP A 165 -15.46 13.25 14.38
N SER A 166 -14.83 13.72 15.46
CA SER A 166 -15.29 14.90 16.19
C SER A 166 -15.27 16.20 15.38
N GLU A 167 -14.53 16.24 14.27
CA GLU A 167 -14.48 17.40 13.36
C GLU A 167 -15.52 17.31 12.22
N PHE A 168 -16.00 16.11 11.88
CA PHE A 168 -17.01 15.91 10.83
C PHE A 168 -18.46 16.12 11.33
N GLU A 169 -18.72 15.96 12.62
CA GLU A 169 -20.04 16.19 13.20
C GLU A 169 -20.35 17.66 13.50
N SER A 170 -19.37 18.57 13.36
CA SER A 170 -19.51 20.00 13.67
C SER A 170 -19.66 20.90 12.41
N THR A 171 -19.89 20.33 11.24
CA THR A 171 -20.19 21.04 9.97
C THR A 171 -21.52 20.58 9.40
#